data_501dfb2b8ef308fd587e44a9902b8cd5
#
_entry.id   501dfb2b8ef308fd587e44a9902b8cd5
#
_cell.length_a   1.000
_cell.length_b   1.000
_cell.length_c   1.000
_cell.angle_alpha   90.00
_cell.angle_beta   90.00
_cell.angle_gamma   90.00
#
_symmetry.space_group_name_H-M   'P 1'
#
loop_
_entity.id
_entity.type
_entity.pdbx_description
1 polymer ?
#
loop_
_entity_poly.entity_id
_entity_poly.type
_entity_poly.pdbx_seq_one_letter_code
_entity_poly.pdbx_strand_id
1 'polypeptide(L)'
;LGNITFNPLLFNSVGTYHYTVEEVTGSEAGMTYDPMKANVTITVNANGDSYIAQTTMPTDTEFNNTFKSSPVKVNLEFDKSLSNGTLNAGDFSFTLTGDNNVNETVTNKADGKINFSELSFDKVGVYNYTVKEVKGNKSDVDYDAMTIAVKVTVTKDETTGLLVAHTEMTSTGGEATGTDDKIFNNHVVAPVTAQFDFSKALAGRDLKAGEFSFVLKDK
;
A
#
# COMPACT_ATOMS: atom_id res chain seq x y z
N LEU A 1 -34.63 5.89 10.82
CA LEU A 1 -34.44 6.66 12.03
C LEU A 1 -34.62 5.76 13.24
N GLY A 2 -33.71 5.82 14.21
CA GLY A 2 -33.79 5.15 15.49
C GLY A 2 -34.59 5.98 16.48
N ASN A 3 -35.54 5.37 17.21
CA ASN A 3 -36.27 6.07 18.26
C ASN A 3 -35.54 5.91 19.60
N ILE A 4 -35.38 7.02 20.33
CA ILE A 4 -34.82 7.03 21.67
C ILE A 4 -36.01 7.23 22.62
N THR A 5 -36.24 6.27 23.53
CA THR A 5 -37.36 6.33 24.50
C THR A 5 -36.82 6.11 25.90
N PHE A 6 -37.14 7.05 26.80
CA PHE A 6 -36.85 6.93 28.21
C PHE A 6 -38.07 6.41 28.97
N ASN A 7 -37.85 5.82 30.14
CA ASN A 7 -38.93 5.45 31.03
C ASN A 7 -39.68 6.70 31.50
N PRO A 8 -41.01 6.62 31.70
CA PRO A 8 -41.79 7.75 32.23
C PRO A 8 -41.24 8.23 33.57
N LEU A 9 -41.19 9.55 33.71
CA LEU A 9 -40.82 10.22 34.96
C LEU A 9 -42.08 10.45 35.79
N LEU A 10 -42.02 10.19 37.08
CA LEU A 10 -43.12 10.42 38.04
C LEU A 10 -42.80 11.66 38.87
N PHE A 11 -43.78 12.60 38.93
CA PHE A 11 -43.68 13.82 39.69
C PHE A 11 -44.79 13.85 40.73
N ASN A 12 -44.44 14.10 41.99
CA ASN A 12 -45.34 14.17 43.15
C ASN A 12 -45.31 15.54 43.87
N SER A 13 -44.77 16.56 43.19
CA SER A 13 -44.79 17.93 43.64
C SER A 13 -44.84 18.92 42.46
N VAL A 14 -45.39 20.09 42.65
CA VAL A 14 -45.31 21.20 41.71
C VAL A 14 -43.85 21.68 41.59
N GLY A 15 -43.46 22.12 40.40
CA GLY A 15 -42.10 22.62 40.18
C GLY A 15 -41.74 22.65 38.72
N THR A 16 -40.55 23.19 38.44
CA THR A 16 -39.91 23.17 37.12
C THR A 16 -38.65 22.29 37.22
N TYR A 17 -38.61 21.28 36.38
CA TYR A 17 -37.56 20.28 36.37
C TYR A 17 -36.81 20.38 35.04
N HIS A 18 -35.48 20.37 35.11
CA HIS A 18 -34.61 20.46 33.93
C HIS A 18 -33.83 19.16 33.73
N TYR A 19 -33.86 18.67 32.53
CA TYR A 19 -33.14 17.47 32.12
C TYR A 19 -32.29 17.79 30.88
N THR A 20 -31.18 17.06 30.74
CA THR A 20 -30.37 17.11 29.55
C THR A 20 -30.26 15.70 29.00
N VAL A 21 -30.55 15.55 27.72
CA VAL A 21 -30.29 14.33 26.97
C VAL A 21 -29.03 14.55 26.15
N GLU A 22 -28.07 13.65 26.26
CA GLU A 22 -26.84 13.67 25.49
C GLU A 22 -26.49 12.24 25.05
N GLU A 23 -25.83 12.10 23.92
CA GLU A 23 -25.33 10.83 23.47
C GLU A 23 -24.06 10.45 24.25
N VAL A 24 -23.95 9.17 24.62
CA VAL A 24 -22.73 8.65 25.20
C VAL A 24 -21.75 8.33 24.07
N THR A 25 -20.63 9.04 24.00
CA THR A 25 -19.60 8.84 23.01
C THR A 25 -19.03 7.41 23.12
N GLY A 26 -19.13 6.66 22.04
CA GLY A 26 -18.54 5.34 21.90
C GLY A 26 -17.10 5.38 21.39
N SER A 27 -16.56 4.21 21.04
CA SER A 27 -15.19 4.04 20.53
C SER A 27 -15.13 3.41 19.13
N GLU A 28 -16.22 3.46 18.38
CA GLU A 28 -16.28 2.84 17.06
C GLU A 28 -15.41 3.60 16.05
N ALA A 29 -14.52 2.87 15.36
CA ALA A 29 -13.58 3.44 14.41
C ALA A 29 -14.32 4.06 13.22
N GLY A 30 -13.99 5.31 12.87
CA GLY A 30 -14.62 6.04 11.77
C GLY A 30 -15.93 6.74 12.15
N MET A 31 -16.45 6.56 13.39
CA MET A 31 -17.65 7.23 13.87
C MET A 31 -17.31 8.60 14.49
N THR A 32 -18.05 9.61 14.09
CA THR A 32 -18.08 10.90 14.77
C THR A 32 -19.45 11.03 15.44
N TYR A 33 -19.45 11.11 16.76
CA TYR A 33 -20.63 11.18 17.59
C TYR A 33 -21.12 12.62 17.69
N ASP A 34 -22.45 12.80 17.74
CA ASP A 34 -23.05 14.11 17.87
C ASP A 34 -22.79 14.69 19.28
N PRO A 35 -22.16 15.86 19.42
CA PRO A 35 -21.93 16.49 20.72
C PRO A 35 -23.16 17.24 21.27
N MET A 36 -24.34 17.14 20.64
CA MET A 36 -25.54 17.83 21.01
C MET A 36 -25.97 17.52 22.46
N LYS A 37 -26.44 18.53 23.14
CA LYS A 37 -27.07 18.42 24.45
C LYS A 37 -28.51 18.99 24.36
N ALA A 38 -29.49 18.07 24.35
CA ALA A 38 -30.89 18.41 24.23
C ALA A 38 -31.48 18.71 25.62
N ASN A 39 -31.77 19.97 25.89
CA ASN A 39 -32.33 20.41 27.16
C ASN A 39 -33.86 20.33 27.14
N VAL A 40 -34.41 19.57 28.09
CA VAL A 40 -35.86 19.36 28.28
C VAL A 40 -36.29 20.00 29.58
N THR A 41 -37.34 20.78 29.52
CA THR A 41 -37.96 21.37 30.75
C THR A 41 -39.35 20.80 30.97
N ILE A 42 -39.62 20.32 32.17
CA ILE A 42 -40.93 19.81 32.58
C ILE A 42 -41.46 20.68 33.66
N THR A 43 -42.60 21.31 33.40
CA THR A 43 -43.30 22.14 34.37
C THR A 43 -44.50 21.37 34.91
N VAL A 44 -44.53 21.13 36.21
CA VAL A 44 -45.61 20.43 36.92
C VAL A 44 -46.41 21.43 37.71
N ASN A 45 -47.71 21.50 37.44
CA ASN A 45 -48.67 22.38 38.10
C ASN A 45 -49.72 21.57 38.86
N ALA A 46 -50.31 22.14 39.90
CA ALA A 46 -51.46 21.59 40.56
C ALA A 46 -52.70 21.67 39.64
N ASN A 47 -53.52 20.62 39.63
CA ASN A 47 -54.77 20.54 38.89
C ASN A 47 -55.83 19.81 39.75
N GLY A 48 -56.50 20.58 40.63
CA GLY A 48 -57.38 20.01 41.65
C GLY A 48 -56.60 19.08 42.59
N ASP A 49 -57.06 17.83 42.74
CA ASP A 49 -56.43 16.82 43.57
C ASP A 49 -55.34 16.00 42.84
N SER A 50 -54.87 16.52 41.69
CA SER A 50 -53.87 15.83 40.85
C SER A 50 -52.80 16.82 40.37
N TYR A 51 -51.82 16.33 39.62
CA TYR A 51 -50.81 17.14 38.93
C TYR A 51 -50.96 17.02 37.42
N ILE A 52 -50.64 18.11 36.71
CA ILE A 52 -50.48 18.11 35.26
C ILE A 52 -49.06 18.52 34.92
N ALA A 53 -48.40 17.75 34.04
CA ALA A 53 -47.06 18.03 33.54
C ALA A 53 -47.11 18.55 32.11
N GLN A 54 -46.39 19.64 31.87
CA GLN A 54 -46.13 20.18 30.52
C GLN A 54 -44.66 20.06 30.18
N THR A 55 -44.36 19.41 29.07
CA THR A 55 -42.97 19.23 28.58
C THR A 55 -42.67 20.28 27.52
N THR A 56 -41.56 20.98 27.67
CA THR A 56 -40.96 21.85 26.67
C THR A 56 -39.72 21.16 26.13
N MET A 57 -39.78 20.80 24.84
CA MET A 57 -38.68 20.15 24.11
C MET A 57 -37.80 21.20 23.44
N PRO A 58 -36.52 20.91 23.22
CA PRO A 58 -35.66 21.74 22.38
C PRO A 58 -36.14 21.71 20.92
N THR A 59 -35.67 22.67 20.12
CA THR A 59 -35.99 22.73 18.67
C THR A 59 -35.40 21.60 17.90
N ASP A 60 -34.19 21.18 18.28
CA ASP A 60 -33.50 20.03 17.73
C ASP A 60 -33.60 18.84 18.70
N THR A 61 -34.09 17.73 18.22
CA THR A 61 -34.29 16.48 18.97
C THR A 61 -33.65 15.28 18.28
N GLU A 62 -32.85 15.52 17.22
CA GLU A 62 -32.22 14.48 16.42
C GLU A 62 -30.71 14.47 16.65
N PHE A 63 -30.19 13.35 17.15
CA PHE A 63 -28.76 13.12 17.28
C PHE A 63 -28.23 12.57 15.97
N ASN A 64 -27.25 13.25 15.35
CA ASN A 64 -26.75 12.99 14.01
C ASN A 64 -25.28 12.56 14.04
N ASN A 65 -25.03 11.25 14.04
CA ASN A 65 -23.69 10.69 13.91
C ASN A 65 -23.27 10.63 12.45
N THR A 66 -21.97 10.78 12.20
CA THR A 66 -21.41 10.59 10.88
C THR A 66 -20.37 9.46 10.90
N PHE A 67 -20.40 8.61 9.87
CA PHE A 67 -19.43 7.56 9.68
C PHE A 67 -18.55 7.86 8.47
N LYS A 68 -17.23 7.82 8.65
CA LYS A 68 -16.24 7.93 7.59
C LYS A 68 -15.12 6.94 7.82
N SER A 69 -14.97 5.97 6.91
CA SER A 69 -13.85 5.04 6.94
C SER A 69 -12.53 5.77 6.72
N SER A 70 -11.53 5.45 7.52
CA SER A 70 -10.14 5.85 7.24
C SER A 70 -9.62 5.14 5.99
N PRO A 71 -8.67 5.74 5.25
CA PRO A 71 -8.02 5.05 4.15
C PRO A 71 -7.36 3.76 4.62
N VAL A 72 -7.48 2.70 3.80
CA VAL A 72 -6.73 1.45 4.01
C VAL A 72 -5.36 1.57 3.36
N LYS A 73 -4.35 0.97 3.99
CA LYS A 73 -2.95 1.08 3.61
C LYS A 73 -2.39 -0.27 3.20
N VAL A 74 -1.54 -0.28 2.18
CA VAL A 74 -0.88 -1.47 1.64
C VAL A 74 0.60 -1.22 1.46
N ASN A 75 1.44 -2.07 2.06
CA ASN A 75 2.88 -2.09 1.86
C ASN A 75 3.25 -3.14 0.82
N LEU A 76 4.08 -2.77 -0.14
CA LEU A 76 4.61 -3.66 -1.17
C LEU A 76 6.09 -3.89 -0.92
N GLU A 77 6.46 -5.14 -0.64
CA GLU A 77 7.83 -5.57 -0.36
C GLU A 77 8.24 -6.67 -1.35
N PHE A 78 9.45 -6.51 -1.89
CA PHE A 78 10.07 -7.46 -2.81
C PHE A 78 11.52 -7.69 -2.38
N ASP A 79 12.15 -8.66 -3.00
CA ASP A 79 13.53 -9.01 -2.72
C ASP A 79 14.41 -8.94 -3.98
N LYS A 80 15.68 -8.64 -3.76
CA LYS A 80 16.75 -8.69 -4.77
C LYS A 80 17.78 -9.73 -4.39
N SER A 81 18.15 -10.57 -5.33
CA SER A 81 19.25 -11.52 -5.22
C SER A 81 20.29 -11.22 -6.31
N LEU A 82 21.56 -11.43 -5.99
CA LEU A 82 22.68 -11.37 -6.93
C LEU A 82 23.54 -12.59 -6.75
N SER A 83 23.57 -13.48 -7.74
CA SER A 83 24.48 -14.63 -7.73
C SER A 83 25.83 -14.29 -8.32
N ASN A 84 26.87 -15.02 -7.91
CA ASN A 84 28.26 -14.86 -8.31
C ASN A 84 28.86 -13.47 -8.05
N GLY A 85 28.23 -12.68 -7.15
CA GLY A 85 28.67 -11.36 -6.79
C GLY A 85 28.27 -10.98 -5.36
N THR A 86 28.66 -9.79 -4.93
CA THR A 86 28.25 -9.22 -3.63
C THR A 86 27.20 -8.16 -3.88
N LEU A 87 26.04 -8.30 -3.25
CA LEU A 87 24.97 -7.32 -3.30
C LEU A 87 25.22 -6.22 -2.28
N ASN A 88 25.22 -4.96 -2.73
CA ASN A 88 25.30 -3.79 -1.85
C ASN A 88 24.03 -2.96 -1.98
N ALA A 89 23.77 -2.13 -0.97
CA ALA A 89 22.65 -1.18 -1.03
C ALA A 89 22.81 -0.23 -2.21
N GLY A 90 21.74 -0.06 -2.99
CA GLY A 90 21.72 0.86 -4.13
C GLY A 90 22.30 0.31 -5.42
N ASP A 91 22.70 -0.97 -5.47
CA ASP A 91 23.27 -1.57 -6.67
C ASP A 91 22.28 -1.67 -7.84
N PHE A 92 21.01 -1.84 -7.56
CA PHE A 92 19.92 -2.04 -8.53
C PHE A 92 18.73 -1.17 -8.20
N SER A 93 18.03 -0.72 -9.24
CA SER A 93 16.86 0.15 -9.13
C SER A 93 15.58 -0.56 -9.59
N PHE A 94 14.46 -0.22 -8.99
CA PHE A 94 13.15 -0.83 -9.26
C PHE A 94 12.10 0.25 -9.40
N THR A 95 11.16 0.06 -10.31
CA THR A 95 10.04 0.97 -10.53
C THR A 95 8.73 0.33 -10.12
N LEU A 96 7.87 1.10 -9.45
CA LEU A 96 6.46 0.83 -9.24
C LEU A 96 5.65 1.86 -10.02
N THR A 97 4.84 1.40 -10.96
CA THR A 97 3.98 2.27 -11.78
C THR A 97 2.56 1.74 -11.80
N GLY A 98 1.56 2.59 -11.90
CA GLY A 98 0.17 2.15 -12.00
C GLY A 98 -0.86 3.21 -11.68
N ASP A 99 -2.00 2.75 -11.17
CA ASP A 99 -3.14 3.60 -10.85
C ASP A 99 -2.81 4.67 -9.81
N ASN A 100 -3.67 5.68 -9.67
CA ASN A 100 -3.47 6.86 -8.82
C ASN A 100 -2.18 7.65 -9.16
N ASN A 101 -1.72 7.58 -10.41
CA ASN A 101 -0.48 8.21 -10.89
C ASN A 101 0.78 7.77 -10.12
N VAL A 102 0.77 6.56 -9.55
CA VAL A 102 1.96 6.02 -8.89
C VAL A 102 3.06 5.81 -9.91
N ASN A 103 4.20 6.43 -9.67
CA ASN A 103 5.43 6.30 -10.44
C ASN A 103 6.61 6.56 -9.50
N GLU A 104 7.08 5.51 -8.86
CA GLU A 104 8.14 5.54 -7.86
C GLU A 104 9.32 4.69 -8.31
N THR A 105 10.53 5.16 -8.03
CA THR A 105 11.76 4.40 -8.23
C THR A 105 12.50 4.30 -6.91
N VAL A 106 12.82 3.08 -6.52
CA VAL A 106 13.59 2.77 -5.30
C VAL A 106 14.80 1.90 -5.64
N THR A 107 15.72 1.76 -4.70
CA THR A 107 16.85 0.85 -4.82
C THR A 107 16.79 -0.26 -3.77
N ASN A 108 17.48 -1.37 -4.03
CA ASN A 108 17.62 -2.42 -3.03
C ASN A 108 18.41 -1.94 -1.80
N LYS A 109 18.09 -2.50 -0.64
CA LYS A 109 18.92 -2.42 0.56
C LYS A 109 20.06 -3.44 0.52
N ALA A 110 20.99 -3.36 1.46
CA ALA A 110 22.11 -4.30 1.55
C ALA A 110 21.67 -5.74 1.84
N ASP A 111 20.54 -5.93 2.50
CA ASP A 111 19.91 -7.22 2.77
C ASP A 111 19.05 -7.74 1.61
N GLY A 112 19.02 -7.03 0.49
CA GLY A 112 18.23 -7.37 -0.69
C GLY A 112 16.80 -6.83 -0.66
N LYS A 113 16.32 -6.24 0.42
CA LYS A 113 14.95 -5.72 0.48
C LYS A 113 14.71 -4.55 -0.46
N ILE A 114 13.56 -4.58 -1.13
CA ILE A 114 13.05 -3.52 -2.01
C ILE A 114 11.72 -3.05 -1.42
N ASN A 115 11.70 -1.84 -0.87
CA ASN A 115 10.52 -1.29 -0.22
C ASN A 115 10.06 -0.05 -0.95
N PHE A 116 8.83 -0.07 -1.44
CA PHE A 116 8.15 1.10 -1.98
C PHE A 116 7.41 1.86 -0.88
N SER A 117 7.02 3.09 -1.16
CA SER A 117 6.16 3.88 -0.29
C SER A 117 4.81 3.20 -0.10
N GLU A 118 4.22 3.38 1.08
CA GLU A 118 2.92 2.83 1.41
C GLU A 118 1.83 3.38 0.48
N LEU A 119 1.06 2.50 -0.15
CA LEU A 119 -0.11 2.86 -0.93
C LEU A 119 -1.30 3.09 -0.02
N SER A 120 -2.08 4.15 -0.28
CA SER A 120 -3.24 4.52 0.54
C SER A 120 -4.49 4.64 -0.33
N PHE A 121 -5.60 4.02 0.11
CA PHE A 121 -6.85 3.95 -0.64
C PHE A 121 -8.01 4.45 0.22
N ASP A 122 -8.71 5.48 -0.25
CA ASP A 122 -9.87 6.09 0.40
C ASP A 122 -11.21 5.68 -0.24
N LYS A 123 -11.18 4.86 -1.29
CA LYS A 123 -12.36 4.42 -2.05
C LYS A 123 -12.28 2.95 -2.40
N VAL A 124 -13.46 2.32 -2.48
CA VAL A 124 -13.61 0.98 -3.07
C VAL A 124 -13.20 1.00 -4.53
N GLY A 125 -12.56 -0.07 -4.99
CA GLY A 125 -12.10 -0.18 -6.37
C GLY A 125 -11.07 -1.28 -6.55
N VAL A 126 -10.65 -1.45 -7.80
CA VAL A 126 -9.55 -2.33 -8.19
C VAL A 126 -8.45 -1.42 -8.74
N TYR A 127 -7.26 -1.56 -8.19
CA TYR A 127 -6.08 -0.76 -8.52
C TYR A 127 -4.97 -1.68 -9.00
N ASN A 128 -4.37 -1.34 -10.13
CA ASN A 128 -3.37 -2.16 -10.79
C ASN A 128 -2.03 -1.45 -10.84
N TYR A 129 -0.99 -2.18 -10.51
CA TYR A 129 0.39 -1.70 -10.50
C TYR A 129 1.30 -2.70 -11.18
N THR A 130 2.46 -2.22 -11.59
CA THR A 130 3.52 -3.04 -12.19
C THR A 130 4.84 -2.72 -11.52
N VAL A 131 5.56 -3.75 -11.10
CA VAL A 131 6.91 -3.66 -10.57
C VAL A 131 7.88 -4.26 -11.56
N LYS A 132 9.00 -3.56 -11.81
CA LYS A 132 10.09 -4.00 -12.70
C LYS A 132 11.43 -3.56 -12.16
N GLU A 133 12.45 -4.35 -12.43
CA GLU A 133 13.83 -3.89 -12.33
C GLU A 133 14.16 -2.93 -13.47
N VAL A 134 14.92 -1.89 -13.17
CA VAL A 134 15.49 -1.00 -14.19
C VAL A 134 16.79 -1.60 -14.68
N LYS A 135 16.83 -1.97 -15.96
CA LYS A 135 18.07 -2.49 -16.55
C LYS A 135 19.14 -1.41 -16.47
N GLY A 136 20.22 -1.71 -15.77
CA GLY A 136 21.39 -0.85 -15.65
C GLY A 136 22.37 -1.04 -16.83
N ASN A 137 23.58 -0.54 -16.63
CA ASN A 137 24.64 -0.54 -17.64
C ASN A 137 25.89 -1.37 -17.25
N LYS A 138 25.82 -2.19 -16.21
CA LYS A 138 26.89 -3.11 -15.83
C LYS A 138 26.96 -4.22 -16.89
N SER A 139 28.03 -4.30 -17.63
CA SER A 139 28.20 -5.25 -18.75
C SER A 139 28.44 -6.68 -18.32
N ASP A 140 28.82 -6.86 -17.06
CA ASP A 140 29.08 -8.14 -16.41
C ASP A 140 27.88 -8.65 -15.61
N VAL A 141 26.71 -8.01 -15.73
CA VAL A 141 25.49 -8.42 -15.02
C VAL A 141 24.39 -8.77 -16.00
N ASP A 142 23.87 -9.97 -15.86
CA ASP A 142 22.61 -10.37 -16.48
C ASP A 142 21.46 -9.91 -15.55
N TYR A 143 20.64 -8.97 -16.06
CA TYR A 143 19.57 -8.34 -15.30
C TYR A 143 18.27 -9.12 -15.44
N ASP A 144 17.56 -9.29 -14.34
CA ASP A 144 16.25 -9.93 -14.36
C ASP A 144 15.22 -9.09 -15.12
N ALA A 145 14.63 -9.67 -16.14
CA ALA A 145 13.57 -9.05 -16.95
C ALA A 145 12.15 -9.34 -16.41
N MET A 146 12.07 -9.91 -15.19
CA MET A 146 10.80 -10.23 -14.55
C MET A 146 9.91 -8.99 -14.40
N THR A 147 8.63 -9.20 -14.60
CA THR A 147 7.57 -8.21 -14.35
C THR A 147 6.60 -8.77 -13.33
N ILE A 148 6.30 -7.99 -12.29
CA ILE A 148 5.31 -8.36 -11.29
C ILE A 148 4.11 -7.43 -11.45
N ALA A 149 2.97 -8.01 -11.83
CA ALA A 149 1.68 -7.34 -11.81
C ALA A 149 1.10 -7.42 -10.39
N VAL A 150 0.70 -6.29 -9.84
CA VAL A 150 0.08 -6.18 -8.50
C VAL A 150 -1.33 -5.65 -8.67
N LYS A 151 -2.31 -6.39 -8.17
CA LYS A 151 -3.71 -5.99 -8.13
C LYS A 151 -4.16 -5.82 -6.70
N VAL A 152 -4.59 -4.61 -6.33
CA VAL A 152 -5.15 -4.29 -5.02
C VAL A 152 -6.66 -4.11 -5.18
N THR A 153 -7.44 -4.98 -4.54
CA THR A 153 -8.90 -4.88 -4.49
C THR A 153 -9.31 -4.30 -3.15
N VAL A 154 -9.92 -3.12 -3.17
CA VAL A 154 -10.44 -2.43 -1.98
C VAL A 154 -11.94 -2.57 -1.93
N THR A 155 -12.45 -3.10 -0.83
CA THR A 155 -13.88 -3.30 -0.57
C THR A 155 -14.26 -2.67 0.76
N LYS A 156 -15.56 -2.61 1.05
CA LYS A 156 -16.07 -2.34 2.41
C LYS A 156 -16.33 -3.66 3.12
N ASP A 157 -15.89 -3.76 4.34
CA ASP A 157 -16.35 -4.79 5.25
C ASP A 157 -17.83 -4.54 5.58
N GLU A 158 -18.68 -5.55 5.36
CA GLU A 158 -20.13 -5.42 5.49
C GLU A 158 -20.61 -5.20 6.93
N THR A 159 -19.81 -5.61 7.92
CA THR A 159 -20.14 -5.49 9.34
C THR A 159 -19.73 -4.13 9.90
N THR A 160 -18.52 -3.69 9.61
CA THR A 160 -17.94 -2.48 10.18
C THR A 160 -18.04 -1.26 9.26
N GLY A 161 -18.25 -1.46 7.96
CA GLY A 161 -18.23 -0.40 6.95
C GLY A 161 -16.83 0.14 6.64
N LEU A 162 -15.79 -0.38 7.30
CA LEU A 162 -14.40 0.03 7.09
C LEU A 162 -13.87 -0.48 5.74
N LEU A 163 -12.90 0.26 5.17
CA LEU A 163 -12.21 -0.20 3.98
C LEU A 163 -11.23 -1.32 4.34
N VAL A 164 -11.23 -2.36 3.52
CA VAL A 164 -10.28 -3.48 3.57
C VAL A 164 -9.65 -3.66 2.21
N ALA A 165 -8.36 -4.04 2.16
CA ALA A 165 -7.62 -4.27 0.93
C ALA A 165 -7.17 -5.72 0.85
N HIS A 166 -7.31 -6.30 -0.33
CA HIS A 166 -6.75 -7.59 -0.71
C HIS A 166 -5.77 -7.38 -1.87
N THR A 167 -4.57 -7.95 -1.75
CA THR A 167 -3.51 -7.81 -2.75
C THR A 167 -3.22 -9.16 -3.40
N GLU A 168 -3.26 -9.19 -4.72
CA GLU A 168 -2.85 -10.31 -5.56
C GLU A 168 -1.61 -9.88 -6.37
N MET A 169 -0.64 -10.78 -6.51
CA MET A 169 0.56 -10.53 -7.31
C MET A 169 0.73 -11.65 -8.34
N THR A 170 1.21 -11.29 -9.52
CA THR A 170 1.50 -12.27 -10.57
C THR A 170 2.81 -11.90 -11.26
N SER A 171 3.78 -12.80 -11.18
CA SER A 171 5.11 -12.65 -11.74
C SER A 171 5.20 -13.36 -13.09
N THR A 172 5.85 -12.72 -14.07
CA THR A 172 6.00 -13.23 -15.42
C THR A 172 7.34 -12.82 -16.04
N GLY A 173 7.89 -13.69 -16.87
CA GLY A 173 9.14 -13.43 -17.61
C GLY A 173 10.38 -13.48 -16.73
N GLY A 174 11.52 -13.13 -17.30
CA GLY A 174 12.82 -13.12 -16.62
C GLY A 174 13.14 -14.43 -15.90
N GLU A 175 13.62 -14.32 -14.67
CA GLU A 175 13.99 -15.44 -13.81
C GLU A 175 12.84 -15.89 -12.88
N ALA A 176 11.58 -15.57 -13.22
CA ALA A 176 10.43 -15.94 -12.40
C ALA A 176 10.35 -17.47 -12.20
N THR A 177 10.40 -17.90 -10.94
CA THR A 177 10.32 -19.34 -10.55
C THR A 177 8.88 -19.82 -10.38
N GLY A 178 7.90 -18.90 -10.38
CA GLY A 178 6.47 -19.16 -10.25
C GLY A 178 5.67 -17.89 -10.42
N THR A 179 4.35 -18.00 -10.36
CA THR A 179 3.45 -16.85 -10.53
C THR A 179 3.38 -15.92 -9.31
N ASP A 180 3.91 -16.36 -8.18
CA ASP A 180 3.96 -15.63 -6.89
C ASP A 180 5.39 -15.24 -6.49
N ASP A 181 6.34 -15.34 -7.43
CA ASP A 181 7.73 -14.95 -7.19
C ASP A 181 7.85 -13.45 -6.96
N LYS A 182 8.57 -13.07 -5.90
CA LYS A 182 8.83 -11.68 -5.49
C LYS A 182 10.31 -11.32 -5.48
N ILE A 183 11.17 -12.23 -6.02
CA ILE A 183 12.61 -12.09 -5.97
C ILE A 183 13.14 -11.79 -7.35
N PHE A 184 13.71 -10.62 -7.55
CA PHE A 184 14.45 -10.29 -8.76
C PHE A 184 15.85 -10.86 -8.68
N ASN A 185 16.20 -11.77 -9.60
CA ASN A 185 17.44 -12.52 -9.61
C ASN A 185 18.39 -12.01 -10.69
N ASN A 186 19.52 -11.41 -10.32
CA ASN A 186 20.59 -11.08 -11.26
C ASN A 186 21.77 -12.00 -11.09
N HIS A 187 22.55 -12.15 -12.14
CA HIS A 187 23.74 -12.98 -12.16
C HIS A 187 24.95 -12.18 -12.64
N VAL A 188 26.05 -12.23 -11.90
CA VAL A 188 27.34 -11.75 -12.44
C VAL A 188 27.88 -12.79 -13.39
N VAL A 189 28.12 -12.38 -14.62
CA VAL A 189 28.61 -13.23 -15.71
C VAL A 189 30.12 -13.08 -15.78
N ALA A 190 30.82 -14.21 -15.61
CA ALA A 190 32.27 -14.21 -15.75
C ALA A 190 32.68 -14.04 -17.24
N PRO A 191 33.70 -13.19 -17.52
CA PRO A 191 34.21 -13.07 -18.87
C PRO A 191 34.80 -14.40 -19.33
N VAL A 192 34.60 -14.71 -20.61
CA VAL A 192 35.23 -15.83 -21.25
C VAL A 192 36.39 -15.36 -22.12
N THR A 193 37.46 -16.16 -22.18
CA THR A 193 38.60 -15.91 -23.05
C THR A 193 38.56 -16.86 -24.24
N ALA A 194 38.79 -16.31 -25.43
CA ALA A 194 39.03 -17.13 -26.63
C ALA A 194 40.47 -16.96 -27.04
N GLN A 195 41.15 -18.07 -27.31
CA GLN A 195 42.49 -18.08 -27.84
C GLN A 195 42.46 -18.70 -29.25
N PHE A 196 43.23 -18.11 -30.14
CA PHE A 196 43.44 -18.65 -31.48
C PHE A 196 44.88 -18.44 -31.89
N ASP A 197 45.41 -19.42 -32.60
CA ASP A 197 46.82 -19.45 -33.03
C ASP A 197 46.90 -19.43 -34.55
N PHE A 198 47.86 -18.68 -35.06
CA PHE A 198 48.21 -18.66 -36.47
C PHE A 198 49.64 -19.04 -36.63
N SER A 199 49.97 -19.66 -37.75
CA SER A 199 51.34 -19.92 -38.13
C SER A 199 51.78 -19.06 -39.31
N LYS A 200 53.05 -18.73 -39.36
CA LYS A 200 53.69 -18.05 -40.48
C LYS A 200 54.77 -18.95 -41.08
N ALA A 201 54.66 -19.18 -42.37
CA ALA A 201 55.67 -19.87 -43.11
C ALA A 201 56.37 -18.90 -44.10
N LEU A 202 57.67 -19.13 -44.39
CA LEU A 202 58.45 -18.42 -45.38
C LEU A 202 59.17 -19.44 -46.25
N ALA A 203 58.97 -19.36 -47.58
CA ALA A 203 59.66 -20.23 -48.56
C ALA A 203 60.94 -19.57 -49.04
N GLY A 204 61.95 -20.38 -49.34
CA GLY A 204 63.19 -19.92 -49.94
C GLY A 204 64.30 -19.56 -48.95
N ARG A 205 64.02 -19.34 -47.68
CA ARG A 205 65.02 -19.19 -46.60
C ARG A 205 64.33 -19.37 -45.22
N ASP A 206 65.15 -19.42 -44.18
CA ASP A 206 64.64 -19.53 -42.80
C ASP A 206 63.95 -18.25 -42.31
N LEU A 207 62.87 -18.47 -41.61
CA LEU A 207 62.14 -17.43 -40.95
C LEU A 207 62.91 -16.92 -39.72
N LYS A 208 63.04 -15.61 -39.56
CA LYS A 208 63.69 -14.97 -38.40
C LYS A 208 62.66 -14.38 -37.45
N ALA A 209 62.95 -14.46 -36.16
CA ALA A 209 62.08 -13.85 -35.12
C ALA A 209 61.94 -12.33 -35.32
N GLY A 210 60.74 -11.80 -35.23
CA GLY A 210 60.46 -10.38 -35.37
C GLY A 210 60.44 -9.80 -36.79
N GLU A 211 60.60 -10.64 -37.82
CA GLU A 211 60.69 -10.20 -39.23
C GLU A 211 59.32 -9.78 -39.80
N PHE A 212 58.23 -10.34 -39.31
CA PHE A 212 56.86 -10.03 -39.75
C PHE A 212 55.98 -9.62 -38.57
N SER A 213 55.19 -8.58 -38.79
CA SER A 213 54.23 -8.08 -37.80
C SER A 213 52.81 -8.49 -38.23
N PHE A 214 51.98 -8.78 -37.24
CA PHE A 214 50.57 -9.15 -37.44
C PHE A 214 49.72 -8.24 -36.58
N VAL A 215 48.52 -7.91 -37.05
CA VAL A 215 47.56 -7.08 -36.32
C VAL A 215 46.23 -7.82 -36.29
N LEU A 216 45.64 -7.90 -35.11
CA LEU A 216 44.23 -8.26 -34.92
C LEU A 216 43.42 -6.97 -34.95
N LYS A 217 42.38 -6.92 -35.77
CA LYS A 217 41.46 -5.80 -35.86
C LYS A 217 40.06 -6.27 -35.62
N ASP A 218 39.32 -5.50 -34.88
CA ASP A 218 37.86 -5.59 -34.79
C ASP A 218 37.24 -5.09 -36.11
N LYS A 219 36.07 -5.67 -36.52
CA LYS A 219 35.47 -5.45 -37.84
C LYS A 219 34.41 -4.39 -37.79
#